data_7442cbc348815f1f1d88cc09a370231d
#
_entry.id   7442cbc348815f1f1d88cc09a370231d
#
_cell.length_a   1.000
_cell.length_b   1.000
_cell.length_c   1.000
_cell.angle_alpha   90.00
_cell.angle_beta   90.00
_cell.angle_gamma   90.00
#
_symmetry.space_group_name_H-M   'P 1'
#
loop_
_entity.id
_entity.type
_entity.pdbx_description
1 polymer ?
#
loop_
_entity_poly.entity_id
_entity_poly.type
_entity_poly.pdbx_seq_one_letter_code
_entity_poly.pdbx_strand_id
1 'polypeptide(L)'
;LCTVDKVYDNSPAQEAGLAEGDTILKINGDKMSCSREYSFYRYYNAAKTMNITYERDGQKYTTQLTPQYTKLSSYKMGVVIEPDCTIQSVTKDSPAEAGGMQAKDIILSVDGIAMENSTQFTEYLNQSTGETLSVVVSRNGNQVTLAVTPQLVEQESYYTGLASYGEYVKLSPAQ
;
A
#
# COMPACT_ATOMS: atom_id res chain seq x y z
N LEU A 1 11.83 -5.58 -21.43
CA LEU A 1 11.41 -6.92 -21.00
C LEU A 1 10.55 -6.81 -19.75
N CYS A 2 9.57 -7.67 -19.63
CA CYS A 2 8.71 -7.76 -18.44
C CYS A 2 9.24 -8.90 -17.55
N THR A 3 10.38 -8.65 -16.92
CA THR A 3 11.06 -9.64 -16.08
C THR A 3 10.50 -9.61 -14.67
N VAL A 4 10.30 -10.78 -14.09
CA VAL A 4 9.88 -10.97 -12.71
C VAL A 4 11.08 -10.75 -11.80
N ASP A 5 11.04 -9.70 -10.96
CA ASP A 5 12.13 -9.41 -10.01
C ASP A 5 12.03 -10.26 -8.75
N LYS A 6 10.79 -10.52 -8.32
CA LYS A 6 10.54 -11.29 -7.11
C LYS A 6 9.18 -11.96 -7.16
N VAL A 7 9.13 -13.16 -6.62
CA VAL A 7 7.89 -13.88 -6.29
C VAL A 7 7.82 -14.00 -4.77
N TYR A 8 6.72 -13.53 -4.20
CA TYR A 8 6.52 -13.62 -2.75
C TYR A 8 6.02 -15.01 -2.34
N ASP A 9 6.45 -15.45 -1.18
CA ASP A 9 6.04 -16.73 -0.61
C ASP A 9 4.53 -16.77 -0.33
N ASN A 10 3.94 -17.95 -0.48
CA ASN A 10 2.51 -18.20 -0.26
C ASN A 10 1.61 -17.27 -1.10
N SER A 11 2.03 -16.97 -2.31
CA SER A 11 1.34 -16.08 -3.23
C SER A 11 0.75 -16.82 -4.43
N PRO A 12 -0.28 -16.25 -5.10
CA PRO A 12 -0.80 -16.82 -6.34
C PRO A 12 0.25 -17.03 -7.43
N ALA A 13 1.27 -16.17 -7.49
CA ALA A 13 2.36 -16.31 -8.44
C ALA A 13 3.24 -17.53 -8.14
N GLN A 14 3.53 -17.78 -6.87
CA GLN A 14 4.28 -18.96 -6.45
C GLN A 14 3.48 -20.24 -6.74
N GLU A 15 2.19 -20.24 -6.41
CA GLU A 15 1.30 -21.37 -6.71
C GLU A 15 1.19 -21.63 -8.21
N ALA A 16 1.22 -20.59 -9.04
CA ALA A 16 1.26 -20.68 -10.48
C ALA A 16 2.62 -21.16 -11.04
N GLY A 17 3.63 -21.35 -10.20
CA GLY A 17 4.95 -21.83 -10.59
C GLY A 17 5.85 -20.77 -11.24
N LEU A 18 5.50 -19.49 -11.12
CA LEU A 18 6.36 -18.39 -11.53
C LEU A 18 7.54 -18.22 -10.58
N ALA A 19 8.66 -17.78 -11.10
CA ALA A 19 9.90 -17.57 -10.35
C ALA A 19 10.59 -16.26 -10.75
N GLU A 20 11.48 -15.82 -9.87
CA GLU A 20 12.39 -14.72 -10.17
C GLU A 20 13.22 -15.00 -11.42
N GLY A 21 13.38 -14.01 -12.29
CA GLY A 21 14.07 -14.11 -13.57
C GLY A 21 13.20 -14.54 -14.74
N ASP A 22 11.97 -15.00 -14.52
CA ASP A 22 11.02 -15.29 -15.60
C ASP A 22 10.76 -14.02 -16.43
N THR A 23 10.66 -14.17 -17.73
CA THR A 23 10.23 -13.07 -18.60
C THR A 23 8.80 -13.31 -19.07
N ILE A 24 7.88 -12.48 -18.64
CA ILE A 24 6.48 -12.54 -19.08
C ILE A 24 6.40 -12.02 -20.51
N LEU A 25 5.93 -12.89 -21.41
CA LEU A 25 5.82 -12.60 -22.84
C LEU A 25 4.41 -12.16 -23.23
N LYS A 26 3.40 -12.80 -22.64
CA LYS A 26 1.98 -12.55 -22.93
C LYS A 26 1.12 -12.76 -21.69
N ILE A 27 0.01 -12.00 -21.61
CA ILE A 27 -1.08 -12.24 -20.67
C ILE A 27 -2.39 -12.26 -21.47
N ASN A 28 -3.12 -13.37 -21.39
CA ASN A 28 -4.36 -13.60 -22.15
C ASN A 28 -4.22 -13.34 -23.67
N GLY A 29 -3.03 -13.61 -24.22
CA GLY A 29 -2.71 -13.39 -25.63
C GLY A 29 -2.09 -12.02 -25.95
N ASP A 30 -2.25 -11.03 -25.08
CA ASP A 30 -1.64 -9.70 -25.24
C ASP A 30 -0.16 -9.73 -24.91
N LYS A 31 0.67 -9.17 -25.80
CA LYS A 31 2.11 -9.11 -25.61
C LYS A 31 2.47 -8.16 -24.47
N MET A 32 3.45 -8.57 -23.66
CA MET A 32 4.04 -7.76 -22.61
C MET A 32 5.49 -7.42 -22.96
N SER A 33 5.76 -6.17 -23.25
CA SER A 33 7.09 -5.69 -23.63
C SER A 33 7.83 -5.01 -22.48
N CYS A 34 7.07 -4.54 -21.47
CA CYS A 34 7.63 -3.88 -20.30
C CYS A 34 6.70 -4.01 -19.08
N SER A 35 7.26 -3.77 -17.90
CA SER A 35 6.54 -3.85 -16.63
C SER A 35 5.35 -2.90 -16.52
N ARG A 36 5.40 -1.76 -17.24
CA ARG A 36 4.29 -0.79 -17.28
C ARG A 36 3.04 -1.40 -17.92
N GLU A 37 3.18 -2.19 -18.98
CA GLU A 37 2.05 -2.87 -19.64
C GLU A 37 1.41 -3.87 -18.69
N TYR A 38 2.21 -4.60 -17.91
CA TYR A 38 1.73 -5.48 -16.85
C TYR A 38 0.94 -4.71 -15.78
N SER A 39 1.44 -3.58 -15.32
CA SER A 39 0.76 -2.73 -14.34
C SER A 39 -0.57 -2.20 -14.86
N PHE A 40 -0.62 -1.76 -16.12
CA PHE A 40 -1.85 -1.34 -16.77
C PHE A 40 -2.83 -2.50 -16.92
N TYR A 41 -2.35 -3.66 -17.35
CA TYR A 41 -3.19 -4.85 -17.49
C TYR A 41 -3.85 -5.22 -16.17
N ARG A 42 -3.09 -5.22 -15.08
CA ARG A 42 -3.61 -5.48 -13.74
C ARG A 42 -4.64 -4.47 -13.29
N TYR A 43 -4.41 -3.20 -13.56
CA TYR A 43 -5.33 -2.13 -13.18
C TYR A 43 -6.74 -2.35 -13.75
N TYR A 44 -6.83 -2.75 -15.01
CA TYR A 44 -8.12 -2.98 -15.69
C TYR A 44 -8.70 -4.38 -15.49
N ASN A 45 -7.89 -5.34 -15.08
CA ASN A 45 -8.28 -6.75 -14.97
C ASN A 45 -7.96 -7.36 -13.60
N ALA A 46 -7.98 -6.57 -12.55
CA ALA A 46 -7.46 -6.92 -11.23
C ALA A 46 -7.98 -8.26 -10.65
N ALA A 47 -9.26 -8.58 -10.89
CA ALA A 47 -9.92 -9.77 -10.36
C ALA A 47 -9.86 -10.99 -11.28
N LYS A 48 -9.38 -10.84 -12.52
CA LYS A 48 -9.48 -11.90 -13.54
C LYS A 48 -8.29 -12.83 -13.50
N THR A 49 -8.56 -14.11 -13.69
CA THR A 49 -7.51 -15.12 -13.97
C THR A 49 -6.74 -14.74 -15.23
N MET A 50 -5.43 -14.79 -15.12
CA MET A 50 -4.50 -14.49 -16.21
C MET A 50 -3.89 -15.79 -16.75
N ASN A 51 -4.00 -16.00 -18.04
CA ASN A 51 -3.23 -17.03 -18.78
C ASN A 51 -1.89 -16.40 -19.17
N ILE A 52 -0.83 -16.77 -18.47
CA ILE A 52 0.49 -16.17 -18.62
C ILE A 52 1.38 -17.08 -19.48
N THR A 53 1.93 -16.52 -20.55
CA THR A 53 3.04 -17.14 -21.28
C THR A 53 4.33 -16.46 -20.85
N TYR A 54 5.28 -17.24 -20.37
CA TYR A 54 6.57 -16.73 -19.91
C TYR A 54 7.72 -17.56 -20.46
N GLU A 55 8.92 -17.01 -20.41
CA GLU A 55 10.16 -17.66 -20.80
C GLU A 55 11.07 -17.83 -19.58
N ARG A 56 11.60 -19.04 -19.42
CA ARG A 56 12.62 -19.41 -18.42
C ARG A 56 13.69 -20.25 -19.11
N ASP A 57 14.95 -19.88 -18.97
CA ASP A 57 16.09 -20.60 -19.56
C ASP A 57 15.95 -20.82 -21.07
N GLY A 58 15.40 -19.84 -21.79
CA GLY A 58 15.18 -19.88 -23.23
C GLY A 58 14.01 -20.76 -23.69
N GLN A 59 13.26 -21.35 -22.77
CA GLN A 59 12.08 -22.15 -23.04
C GLN A 59 10.78 -21.41 -22.66
N LYS A 60 9.73 -21.63 -23.44
CA LYS A 60 8.42 -21.01 -23.20
C LYS A 60 7.50 -21.95 -22.45
N TYR A 61 6.84 -21.37 -21.45
CA TYR A 61 5.86 -22.03 -20.60
C TYR A 61 4.56 -21.24 -20.56
N THR A 62 3.48 -21.91 -20.18
CA THR A 62 2.20 -21.27 -19.89
C THR A 62 1.71 -21.70 -18.52
N THR A 63 1.09 -20.75 -17.81
CA THR A 63 0.45 -21.02 -16.52
C THR A 63 -0.77 -20.15 -16.34
N GLN A 64 -1.58 -20.48 -15.34
CA GLN A 64 -2.72 -19.65 -14.93
C GLN A 64 -2.43 -19.07 -13.55
N LEU A 65 -2.65 -17.76 -13.41
CA LEU A 65 -2.55 -17.04 -12.16
C LEU A 65 -3.88 -16.34 -11.87
N THR A 66 -4.49 -16.69 -10.76
CA THR A 66 -5.70 -16.02 -10.28
C THR A 66 -5.32 -15.11 -9.12
N PRO A 67 -5.48 -13.78 -9.26
CA PRO A 67 -5.20 -12.85 -8.17
C PRO A 67 -6.05 -13.15 -6.93
N GLN A 68 -5.43 -13.06 -5.76
CA GLN A 68 -6.13 -13.22 -4.49
C GLN A 68 -6.80 -11.91 -4.08
N TYR A 69 -8.10 -11.97 -3.81
CA TYR A 69 -8.83 -10.84 -3.25
C TYR A 69 -8.40 -10.61 -1.79
N THR A 70 -8.09 -9.37 -1.45
CA THR A 70 -7.77 -8.96 -0.10
C THR A 70 -8.54 -7.69 0.24
N LYS A 71 -9.24 -7.71 1.37
CA LYS A 71 -9.90 -6.53 1.93
C LYS A 71 -9.07 -6.09 3.14
N LEU A 72 -8.44 -4.91 3.02
CA LEU A 72 -7.69 -4.30 4.10
C LEU A 72 -8.52 -3.22 4.74
N SER A 73 -8.68 -3.30 6.05
CA SER A 73 -9.33 -2.27 6.85
C SER A 73 -8.27 -1.59 7.72
N SER A 74 -8.25 -0.27 7.72
CA SER A 74 -7.35 0.50 8.57
C SER A 74 -7.99 1.81 8.98
N TYR A 75 -7.69 2.26 10.20
CA TYR A 75 -8.11 3.57 10.66
C TYR A 75 -7.21 4.66 10.08
N LYS A 76 -7.82 5.72 9.58
CA LYS A 76 -7.14 6.85 8.95
C LYS A 76 -7.62 8.16 9.55
N MET A 77 -6.72 9.12 9.64
CA MET A 77 -7.06 10.50 10.02
C MET A 77 -7.23 11.43 8.81
N GLY A 78 -6.67 11.08 7.66
CA GLY A 78 -6.69 11.92 6.46
C GLY A 78 -5.60 12.98 6.45
N VAL A 79 -4.39 12.62 6.86
CA VAL A 79 -3.21 13.46 6.79
C VAL A 79 -2.14 12.82 5.90
N VAL A 80 -1.37 13.67 5.23
CA VAL A 80 -0.08 13.30 4.64
C VAL A 80 1.00 13.87 5.54
N ILE A 81 1.89 13.00 6.03
CA ILE A 81 2.94 13.38 6.98
C ILE A 81 4.32 13.05 6.42
N GLU A 82 5.27 13.92 6.73
CA GLU A 82 6.69 13.72 6.46
C GLU A 82 7.31 12.73 7.46
N PRO A 83 8.49 12.17 7.19
CA PRO A 83 9.16 11.24 8.10
C PRO A 83 9.35 11.75 9.54
N ASP A 84 9.48 13.05 9.73
CA ASP A 84 9.66 13.74 11.01
C ASP A 84 8.33 14.12 11.71
N CYS A 85 7.21 13.54 11.29
CA CYS A 85 5.86 13.84 11.77
C CYS A 85 5.32 15.24 11.45
N THR A 86 5.94 15.98 10.54
CA THR A 86 5.38 17.24 10.02
C THR A 86 4.22 16.94 9.08
N ILE A 87 3.07 17.57 9.32
CA ILE A 87 1.89 17.43 8.45
C ILE A 87 2.13 18.24 7.18
N GLN A 88 2.22 17.54 6.05
CA GLN A 88 2.34 18.15 4.74
C GLN A 88 0.99 18.70 4.26
N SER A 89 -0.06 17.91 4.43
CA SER A 89 -1.42 18.30 4.04
C SER A 89 -2.48 17.57 4.87
N VAL A 90 -3.65 18.19 4.96
CA VAL A 90 -4.85 17.63 5.57
C VAL A 90 -5.91 17.44 4.49
N THR A 91 -6.47 16.24 4.41
CA THR A 91 -7.52 15.92 3.44
C THR A 91 -8.82 16.62 3.84
N LYS A 92 -9.49 17.21 2.87
CA LYS A 92 -10.80 17.84 3.07
C LYS A 92 -11.82 16.81 3.55
N ASP A 93 -12.72 17.25 4.45
CA ASP A 93 -13.80 16.43 5.03
C ASP A 93 -13.26 15.17 5.77
N SER A 94 -12.03 15.22 6.27
CA SER A 94 -11.37 14.13 7.01
C SER A 94 -11.49 14.30 8.53
N PRO A 95 -11.26 13.23 9.30
CA PRO A 95 -11.15 13.29 10.75
C PRO A 95 -10.13 14.32 11.27
N ALA A 96 -9.00 14.44 10.57
CA ALA A 96 -7.96 15.39 10.92
C ALA A 96 -8.43 16.85 10.75
N GLU A 97 -9.11 17.15 9.65
CA GLU A 97 -9.71 18.47 9.45
C GLU A 97 -10.74 18.78 10.51
N ALA A 98 -11.66 17.82 10.77
CA ALA A 98 -12.68 17.98 11.81
C ALA A 98 -12.09 18.17 13.21
N GLY A 99 -10.95 17.50 13.51
CA GLY A 99 -10.22 17.64 14.75
C GLY A 99 -9.33 18.89 14.84
N GLY A 100 -9.28 19.70 13.77
CA GLY A 100 -8.53 20.95 13.75
C GLY A 100 -7.03 20.83 13.46
N MET A 101 -6.58 19.70 12.90
CA MET A 101 -5.21 19.54 12.41
C MET A 101 -4.96 20.44 11.20
N GLN A 102 -3.74 20.93 11.04
CA GLN A 102 -3.37 21.84 9.95
C GLN A 102 -2.05 21.43 9.32
N ALA A 103 -1.86 21.82 8.05
CA ALA A 103 -0.55 21.71 7.42
C ALA A 103 0.50 22.49 8.21
N LYS A 104 1.72 21.97 8.29
CA LYS A 104 2.86 22.44 9.07
C LYS A 104 2.78 22.19 10.59
N ASP A 105 1.70 21.60 11.10
CA ASP A 105 1.72 21.05 12.45
C ASP A 105 2.75 19.92 12.53
N ILE A 106 3.45 19.81 13.66
CA ILE A 106 4.33 18.67 13.96
C ILE A 106 3.65 17.83 15.01
N ILE A 107 3.35 16.57 14.72
CA ILE A 107 2.76 15.65 15.70
C ILE A 107 3.82 15.29 16.73
N LEU A 108 3.58 15.65 17.99
CA LEU A 108 4.49 15.39 19.11
C LEU A 108 4.12 14.11 19.85
N SER A 109 2.83 13.87 20.09
CA SER A 109 2.35 12.69 20.80
C SER A 109 0.91 12.33 20.43
N VAL A 110 0.56 11.06 20.62
CA VAL A 110 -0.81 10.54 20.52
C VAL A 110 -1.09 9.79 21.82
N ASP A 111 -2.16 10.16 22.52
CA ASP A 111 -2.55 9.62 23.83
C ASP A 111 -1.40 9.56 24.85
N GLY A 112 -0.56 10.60 24.83
CA GLY A 112 0.61 10.72 25.70
C GLY A 112 1.86 9.94 25.27
N ILE A 113 1.78 9.20 24.17
CA ILE A 113 2.93 8.48 23.60
C ILE A 113 3.62 9.37 22.58
N ALA A 114 4.91 9.65 22.81
CA ALA A 114 5.71 10.48 21.90
C ALA A 114 5.86 9.82 20.53
N MET A 115 5.77 10.64 19.47
CA MET A 115 5.96 10.20 18.09
C MET A 115 7.31 10.73 17.58
N GLU A 116 8.25 9.84 17.36
CA GLU A 116 9.59 10.18 16.86
C GLU A 116 9.64 10.24 15.34
N ASN A 117 8.74 9.51 14.67
CA ASN A 117 8.67 9.43 13.21
C ASN A 117 7.28 9.00 12.72
N SER A 118 7.05 9.20 11.44
CA SER A 118 5.76 8.87 10.80
C SER A 118 5.41 7.38 10.83
N THR A 119 6.40 6.51 10.91
CA THR A 119 6.18 5.05 11.03
C THR A 119 5.49 4.72 12.35
N GLN A 120 5.98 5.25 13.47
CA GLN A 120 5.35 5.06 14.78
C GLN A 120 3.91 5.58 14.82
N PHE A 121 3.67 6.75 14.22
CA PHE A 121 2.32 7.29 14.12
C PHE A 121 1.38 6.36 13.30
N THR A 122 1.86 5.84 12.17
CA THR A 122 1.09 4.91 11.35
C THR A 122 0.82 3.59 12.08
N GLU A 123 1.81 3.05 12.78
CA GLU A 123 1.67 1.84 13.59
C GLU A 123 0.66 2.03 14.72
N TYR A 124 0.69 3.19 15.38
CA TYR A 124 -0.28 3.52 16.42
C TYR A 124 -1.72 3.54 15.85
N LEU A 125 -1.93 4.19 14.71
CA LEU A 125 -3.25 4.20 14.04
C LEU A 125 -3.71 2.81 13.62
N ASN A 126 -2.80 1.94 13.17
CA ASN A 126 -3.14 0.57 12.78
C ASN A 126 -3.62 -0.30 13.96
N GLN A 127 -3.24 0.06 15.18
CA GLN A 127 -3.69 -0.59 16.41
C GLN A 127 -4.93 0.06 17.03
N SER A 128 -5.36 1.20 16.52
CA SER A 128 -6.55 1.92 16.97
C SER A 128 -7.83 1.11 16.68
N THR A 129 -8.83 1.27 17.52
CA THR A 129 -10.16 0.64 17.38
C THR A 129 -11.24 1.66 17.01
N GLY A 130 -10.85 2.89 16.65
CA GLY A 130 -11.76 3.96 16.23
C GLY A 130 -12.16 4.91 17.36
N GLU A 131 -11.52 4.81 18.50
CA GLU A 131 -11.66 5.74 19.61
C GLU A 131 -11.12 7.12 19.27
N THR A 132 -11.64 8.14 19.97
CA THR A 132 -11.08 9.50 19.87
C THR A 132 -9.71 9.55 20.50
N LEU A 133 -8.73 9.99 19.73
CA LEU A 133 -7.34 10.09 20.14
C LEU A 133 -7.00 11.52 20.55
N SER A 134 -6.21 11.66 21.60
CA SER A 134 -5.64 12.94 22.03
C SER A 134 -4.32 13.17 21.31
N VAL A 135 -4.32 14.07 20.33
CA VAL A 135 -3.14 14.37 19.51
C VAL A 135 -2.56 15.71 19.94
N VAL A 136 -1.31 15.72 20.40
CA VAL A 136 -0.58 16.96 20.71
C VAL A 136 0.29 17.30 19.51
N VAL A 137 0.11 18.51 19.00
CA VAL A 137 0.91 19.04 17.89
C VAL A 137 1.67 20.29 18.33
N SER A 138 2.81 20.54 17.70
CA SER A 138 3.47 21.85 17.73
C SER A 138 2.99 22.68 16.56
N ARG A 139 2.38 23.80 16.86
CA ARG A 139 1.89 24.78 15.87
C ARG A 139 2.53 26.13 16.13
N ASN A 140 3.36 26.58 15.19
CA ASN A 140 4.12 27.84 15.34
C ASN A 140 4.91 27.92 16.69
N GLY A 141 5.48 26.79 17.11
CA GLY A 141 6.24 26.68 18.35
C GLY A 141 5.41 26.51 19.63
N ASN A 142 4.08 26.51 19.54
CA ASN A 142 3.18 26.29 20.68
C ASN A 142 2.56 24.89 20.62
N GLN A 143 2.38 24.28 21.79
CA GLN A 143 1.67 23.01 21.86
C GLN A 143 0.16 23.23 21.81
N VAL A 144 -0.52 22.44 20.96
CA VAL A 144 -1.97 22.42 20.84
C VAL A 144 -2.43 20.97 21.00
N THR A 145 -3.39 20.74 21.88
CA THR A 145 -4.03 19.43 22.07
C THR A 145 -5.31 19.36 21.25
N LEU A 146 -5.40 18.35 20.41
CA LEU A 146 -6.53 18.13 19.50
C LEU A 146 -7.17 16.78 19.81
N ALA A 147 -8.51 16.71 19.68
CA ALA A 147 -9.25 15.46 19.73
C ALA A 147 -9.60 15.02 18.31
N VAL A 148 -9.10 13.88 17.89
CA VAL A 148 -9.30 13.36 16.53
C VAL A 148 -9.83 11.94 16.60
N THR A 149 -10.97 11.68 15.97
CA THR A 149 -11.55 10.34 15.89
C THR A 149 -11.25 9.75 14.52
N PRO A 150 -10.32 8.76 14.41
CA PRO A 150 -9.98 8.19 13.13
C PRO A 150 -11.16 7.45 12.52
N GLN A 151 -11.22 7.43 11.19
CA GLN A 151 -12.27 6.76 10.44
C GLN A 151 -11.76 5.45 9.87
N LEU A 152 -12.58 4.40 9.95
CA LEU A 152 -12.31 3.12 9.29
C LEU A 152 -12.39 3.30 7.78
N VAL A 153 -11.29 2.98 7.10
CA VAL A 153 -11.22 2.94 5.64
C VAL A 153 -10.99 1.50 5.22
N GLU A 154 -11.89 0.99 4.38
CA GLU A 154 -11.76 -0.32 3.77
C GLU A 154 -11.20 -0.16 2.35
N GLN A 155 -10.15 -0.88 2.04
CA GLN A 155 -9.53 -0.91 0.73
C GLN A 155 -9.56 -2.34 0.19
N GLU A 156 -10.18 -2.50 -0.97
CA GLU A 156 -10.15 -3.74 -1.73
C GLU A 156 -8.89 -3.78 -2.59
N SER A 157 -8.22 -4.91 -2.60
CA SER A 157 -7.03 -5.13 -3.38
C SER A 157 -7.00 -6.55 -3.94
N TYR A 158 -6.38 -6.70 -5.11
CA TYR A 158 -6.12 -8.02 -5.73
C TYR A 158 -4.63 -8.24 -5.79
N TYR A 159 -4.16 -9.23 -5.07
CA TYR A 159 -2.75 -9.54 -4.89
C TYR A 159 -2.33 -10.71 -5.77
N THR A 160 -1.22 -10.55 -6.47
CA THR A 160 -0.64 -11.60 -7.32
C THR A 160 0.63 -12.21 -6.74
N GLY A 161 1.35 -11.46 -5.93
CA GLY A 161 2.66 -11.86 -5.40
C GLY A 161 3.82 -11.70 -6.38
N LEU A 162 3.61 -11.00 -7.50
CA LEU A 162 4.68 -10.64 -8.43
C LEU A 162 5.17 -9.22 -8.15
N ALA A 163 6.48 -9.03 -8.11
CA ALA A 163 7.12 -7.74 -8.27
C ALA A 163 7.90 -7.73 -9.59
N SER A 164 7.77 -6.64 -10.36
CA SER A 164 8.54 -6.41 -11.58
C SER A 164 9.38 -5.15 -11.46
N TYR A 165 10.47 -5.07 -12.20
CA TYR A 165 11.41 -3.96 -12.14
C TYR A 165 10.71 -2.62 -12.39
N GLY A 166 10.73 -1.74 -11.38
CA GLY A 166 10.07 -0.43 -11.42
C GLY A 166 8.68 -0.37 -10.76
N GLU A 167 8.14 -1.47 -10.27
CA GLU A 167 6.94 -1.47 -9.45
C GLU A 167 7.32 -1.38 -7.96
N TYR A 168 7.16 -0.21 -7.37
CA TYR A 168 7.15 -0.10 -5.91
C TYR A 168 5.83 -0.69 -5.41
N VAL A 169 5.84 -1.96 -5.09
CA VAL A 169 4.71 -2.57 -4.39
C VAL A 169 4.76 -2.15 -2.93
N LYS A 170 4.07 -1.06 -2.62
CA LYS A 170 3.70 -0.74 -1.24
C LYS A 170 2.53 -1.62 -0.84
N LEU A 171 2.80 -2.89 -0.57
CA LEU A 171 1.88 -3.77 0.15
C LEU A 171 2.72 -4.86 0.82
N SER A 172 3.22 -4.57 2.01
CA SER A 172 3.43 -5.65 2.96
C SER A 172 2.06 -6.01 3.49
N PRO A 173 1.56 -7.23 3.30
CA PRO A 173 0.54 -7.74 4.19
C PRO A 173 1.18 -7.74 5.58
N ALA A 174 0.51 -7.14 6.54
CA ALA A 174 0.87 -7.27 7.93
C ALA A 174 1.01 -8.78 8.24
N GLN A 175 2.18 -9.16 8.72
CA GLN A 175 2.36 -10.43 9.40
C GLN A 175 1.54 -10.45 10.67
#